data_1dcc1c7795f9c4dbac9e5b886d4d2d04
#
_entry.id   1dcc1c7795f9c4dbac9e5b886d4d2d04
#
_cell.length_a   1.000
_cell.length_b   1.000
_cell.length_c   1.000
_cell.angle_alpha   90.00
_cell.angle_beta   90.00
_cell.angle_gamma   90.00
#
_symmetry.space_group_name_H-M   'P 1'
#
loop_
_entity.id
_entity.type
_entity.pdbx_description
1 polymer ?
#
loop_
_entity_poly.entity_id
_entity_poly.type
_entity_poly.pdbx_seq_one_letter_code
_entity_poly.pdbx_strand_id
1 'polypeptide(L)'
;MHLIVAEKNISAHRIASILAGKTKVATDKDGGVPVYRFGDTAVIGLRGHVVEIDFEEGYSNWRSTERTPRSLIDARTIKVPTEKKIVQILQKLAKKSSLITIATDFDTEGELIGKEAYELIRQVSREVPVRRARFSAITPDEIRQAFGETTEIDFDLASAGEARQ
;
A
#
# COMPACT_ATOMS: atom_id res chain seq x y z
N MET A 1 15.36 0.31 -10.48
CA MET A 1 14.61 1.33 -9.70
C MET A 1 14.14 0.72 -8.39
N HIS A 2 14.31 1.43 -7.27
CA HIS A 2 13.74 1.08 -5.97
C HIS A 2 12.40 1.80 -5.79
N LEU A 3 11.33 1.07 -5.52
CA LEU A 3 10.01 1.63 -5.21
C LEU A 3 9.78 1.60 -3.69
N ILE A 4 9.37 2.71 -3.13
CA ILE A 4 8.93 2.82 -1.74
C ILE A 4 7.44 3.13 -1.72
N VAL A 5 6.69 2.36 -0.93
CA VAL A 5 5.24 2.51 -0.79
C VAL A 5 4.95 2.95 0.64
N ALA A 6 4.47 4.18 0.81
CA ALA A 6 4.10 4.75 2.10
C ALA A 6 2.57 4.75 2.28
N GLU A 7 2.12 4.82 3.52
CA GLU A 7 0.70 4.78 3.87
C GLU A 7 -0.09 5.98 3.31
N LYS A 8 0.49 7.19 3.39
CA LYS A 8 -0.15 8.44 2.96
C LYS A 8 0.80 9.29 2.14
N ASN A 9 0.25 10.19 1.33
CA ASN A 9 1.05 11.08 0.49
C ASN A 9 2.01 11.98 1.30
N ILE A 10 1.57 12.47 2.46
CA ILE A 10 2.41 13.29 3.35
C ILE A 10 3.58 12.45 3.87
N SER A 11 3.33 11.22 4.27
CA SER A 11 4.37 10.26 4.71
C SER A 11 5.36 9.98 3.58
N ALA A 12 4.86 9.76 2.35
CA ALA A 12 5.70 9.52 1.18
C ALA A 12 6.68 10.68 0.90
N HIS A 13 6.18 11.91 0.92
CA HIS A 13 7.01 13.10 0.73
C HIS A 13 8.08 13.22 1.82
N ARG A 14 7.71 13.00 3.08
CA ARG A 14 8.63 13.12 4.21
C ARG A 14 9.69 12.01 4.20
N ILE A 15 9.31 10.77 3.92
CA ILE A 15 10.24 9.65 3.77
C ILE A 15 11.21 9.91 2.61
N ALA A 16 10.70 10.36 1.45
CA ALA A 16 11.53 10.72 0.32
C ALA A 16 12.57 11.80 0.69
N SER A 17 12.14 12.85 1.39
CA SER A 17 13.02 13.94 1.81
C SER A 17 14.11 13.48 2.79
N ILE A 18 13.77 12.60 3.73
CA ILE A 18 14.72 12.04 4.71
C ILE A 18 15.76 11.16 4.01
N LEU A 19 15.31 10.25 3.14
CA LEU A 19 16.20 9.31 2.45
C LEU A 19 17.04 9.97 1.38
N ALA A 20 16.51 10.98 0.69
CA ALA A 20 17.25 11.75 -0.30
C ALA A 20 18.41 12.55 0.33
N GLY A 21 18.32 12.94 1.60
CA GLY A 21 19.34 13.73 2.28
C GLY A 21 19.57 15.08 1.59
N LYS A 22 20.73 15.24 0.96
CA LYS A 22 21.09 16.46 0.18
C LYS A 22 20.64 16.41 -1.28
N THR A 23 20.17 15.26 -1.77
CA THR A 23 19.69 15.11 -3.14
C THR A 23 18.32 15.78 -3.29
N LYS A 24 18.12 16.51 -4.36
CA LYS A 24 16.84 17.14 -4.64
C LYS A 24 15.76 16.07 -4.90
N VAL A 25 14.64 16.17 -4.21
CA VAL A 25 13.45 15.37 -4.48
C VAL A 25 12.63 16.05 -5.57
N ALA A 26 12.43 15.37 -6.68
CA ALA A 26 11.50 15.77 -7.73
C ALA A 26 10.11 15.22 -7.42
N THR A 27 9.06 15.98 -7.76
CA THR A 27 7.69 15.55 -7.64
C THR A 27 7.08 15.44 -9.04
N ASP A 28 6.82 14.21 -9.46
CA ASP A 28 6.07 13.92 -10.68
C ASP A 28 4.60 13.71 -10.34
N LYS A 29 3.70 14.06 -11.27
CA LYS A 29 2.30 13.71 -11.19
C LYS A 29 1.98 12.69 -12.27
N ASP A 30 1.88 11.43 -11.92
CA ASP A 30 1.46 10.37 -12.82
C ASP A 30 -0.05 10.13 -12.63
N GLY A 31 -0.85 10.38 -13.66
CA GLY A 31 -2.31 10.27 -13.57
C GLY A 31 -2.97 11.13 -12.48
N GLY A 32 -2.28 12.21 -12.02
CA GLY A 32 -2.71 13.05 -10.90
C GLY A 32 -2.25 12.56 -9.52
N VAL A 33 -1.59 11.41 -9.43
CA VAL A 33 -1.01 10.87 -8.19
C VAL A 33 0.43 11.37 -8.05
N PRO A 34 0.79 12.03 -6.93
CA PRO A 34 2.16 12.45 -6.69
C PRO A 34 3.10 11.25 -6.52
N VAL A 35 4.23 11.29 -7.21
CA VAL A 35 5.34 10.35 -7.09
C VAL A 35 6.60 11.15 -6.82
N TYR A 36 7.27 10.87 -5.71
CA TYR A 36 8.50 11.56 -5.31
C TYR A 36 9.72 10.77 -5.76
N ARG A 37 10.67 11.44 -6.44
CA ARG A 37 11.83 10.78 -7.02
C ARG A 37 13.13 11.41 -6.54
N PHE A 38 14.11 10.56 -6.25
CA PHE A 38 15.50 10.94 -5.98
C PHE A 38 16.43 9.78 -6.37
N GLY A 39 17.52 10.08 -7.07
CA GLY A 39 18.38 9.04 -7.61
C GLY A 39 17.59 8.01 -8.44
N ASP A 40 17.78 6.73 -8.15
CA ASP A 40 17.02 5.60 -8.76
C ASP A 40 15.83 5.14 -7.89
N THR A 41 15.32 6.01 -7.03
CA THR A 41 14.23 5.72 -6.11
C THR A 41 12.97 6.51 -6.46
N ALA A 42 11.83 5.83 -6.40
CA ALA A 42 10.49 6.42 -6.48
C ALA A 42 9.70 6.13 -5.20
N VAL A 43 9.01 7.12 -4.67
CA VAL A 43 8.16 6.97 -3.47
C VAL A 43 6.73 7.36 -3.83
N ILE A 44 5.79 6.47 -3.55
CA ILE A 44 4.35 6.70 -3.71
C ILE A 44 3.66 6.61 -2.35
N GLY A 45 2.69 7.49 -2.11
CA GLY A 45 1.79 7.40 -0.96
C GLY A 45 0.45 6.81 -1.38
N LEU A 46 -0.02 5.88 -0.59
CA LEU A 46 -1.40 5.41 -0.64
C LEU A 46 -2.33 6.45 0.00
N ARG A 47 -3.58 6.14 0.17
CA ARG A 47 -4.55 6.94 0.95
C ARG A 47 -5.11 6.16 2.16
N GLY A 48 -4.26 5.39 2.83
CA GLY A 48 -4.67 4.38 3.79
C GLY A 48 -5.02 3.09 3.05
N HIS A 49 -6.11 2.45 3.42
CA HIS A 49 -6.59 1.26 2.73
C HIS A 49 -6.87 1.52 1.25
N VAL A 50 -6.38 0.66 0.40
CA VAL A 50 -6.54 0.75 -1.06
C VAL A 50 -7.50 -0.28 -1.62
N VAL A 51 -7.98 -1.18 -0.76
CA VAL A 51 -9.03 -2.15 -1.05
C VAL A 51 -10.10 -2.09 0.04
N GLU A 52 -11.33 -2.39 -0.32
CA GLU A 52 -12.43 -2.62 0.62
C GLU A 52 -13.05 -3.98 0.33
N ILE A 53 -13.76 -4.50 1.32
CA ILE A 53 -14.51 -5.74 1.18
C ILE A 53 -15.89 -5.36 0.65
N ASP A 54 -16.26 -5.90 -0.51
CA ASP A 54 -17.60 -5.79 -1.09
C ASP A 54 -18.15 -7.18 -1.40
N PHE A 55 -19.45 -7.26 -1.62
CA PHE A 55 -20.06 -8.51 -2.08
C PHE A 55 -19.83 -8.71 -3.57
N GLU A 56 -19.81 -9.98 -4.01
CA GLU A 56 -19.77 -10.32 -5.44
C GLU A 56 -20.86 -9.59 -6.23
N GLU A 57 -20.56 -9.37 -7.52
CA GLU A 57 -21.49 -8.74 -8.46
C GLU A 57 -22.86 -9.42 -8.39
N GLY A 58 -23.91 -8.63 -8.18
CA GLY A 58 -25.25 -9.14 -7.91
C GLY A 58 -25.70 -8.95 -6.46
N TYR A 59 -24.81 -8.80 -5.47
CA TYR A 59 -25.16 -8.58 -4.04
C TYR A 59 -24.93 -7.16 -3.54
N SER A 60 -24.27 -6.29 -4.30
CA SER A 60 -23.98 -4.90 -3.95
C SER A 60 -25.19 -3.95 -4.01
N ASN A 61 -26.32 -4.34 -4.62
CA ASN A 61 -27.49 -3.48 -4.75
C ASN A 61 -28.54 -3.74 -3.65
N TRP A 62 -28.45 -3.02 -2.54
CA TRP A 62 -29.35 -3.07 -1.39
C TRP A 62 -30.84 -2.74 -1.67
N ARG A 63 -31.15 -2.18 -2.83
CA ARG A 63 -32.52 -1.79 -3.22
C ARG A 63 -33.28 -2.89 -3.98
N SER A 64 -32.65 -4.04 -4.21
CA SER A 64 -33.32 -5.16 -4.85
C SER A 64 -34.27 -5.82 -3.85
N THR A 65 -35.56 -5.83 -4.15
CA THR A 65 -36.64 -6.41 -3.33
C THR A 65 -36.57 -7.95 -3.24
N GLU A 66 -35.69 -8.58 -4.01
CA GLU A 66 -35.54 -10.05 -4.08
C GLU A 66 -34.56 -10.60 -3.03
N ARG A 67 -33.97 -9.73 -2.19
CA ARG A 67 -32.92 -10.14 -1.24
C ARG A 67 -33.42 -10.14 0.18
N THR A 68 -33.23 -11.27 0.81
CA THR A 68 -33.43 -11.43 2.25
C THR A 68 -32.09 -11.30 2.97
N PRO A 69 -32.06 -10.87 4.26
CA PRO A 69 -30.83 -10.88 5.05
C PRO A 69 -30.12 -12.24 5.07
N ARG A 70 -30.88 -13.33 4.90
CA ARG A 70 -30.37 -14.70 4.86
C ARG A 70 -29.55 -14.99 3.59
N SER A 71 -29.88 -14.38 2.45
CA SER A 71 -29.12 -14.57 1.21
C SER A 71 -27.75 -13.89 1.25
N LEU A 72 -27.55 -12.93 2.15
CA LEU A 72 -26.25 -12.25 2.34
C LEU A 72 -25.28 -13.10 3.18
N ILE A 73 -25.77 -14.04 3.99
CA ILE A 73 -24.91 -14.92 4.81
C ILE A 73 -24.10 -15.87 3.91
N ASP A 74 -24.66 -16.28 2.79
CA ASP A 74 -24.02 -17.17 1.82
C ASP A 74 -23.29 -16.43 0.69
N ALA A 75 -23.38 -15.08 0.67
CA ALA A 75 -22.74 -14.26 -0.35
C ALA A 75 -21.23 -14.21 -0.14
N ARG A 76 -20.47 -14.48 -1.21
CA ARG A 76 -19.03 -14.35 -1.18
C ARG A 76 -18.63 -12.88 -1.16
N THR A 77 -17.61 -12.58 -0.37
CA THR A 77 -16.99 -11.27 -0.34
C THR A 77 -15.77 -11.23 -1.27
N ILE A 78 -15.57 -10.09 -1.92
CA ILE A 78 -14.42 -9.83 -2.79
C ILE A 78 -13.71 -8.54 -2.32
N LYS A 79 -12.40 -8.48 -2.56
CA LYS A 79 -11.63 -7.24 -2.33
C LYS A 79 -11.70 -6.36 -3.57
N VAL A 80 -12.23 -5.16 -3.42
CA VAL A 80 -12.39 -4.19 -4.52
C VAL A 80 -11.48 -2.99 -4.28
N PRO A 81 -10.70 -2.55 -5.29
CA PRO A 81 -9.88 -1.35 -5.16
C PRO A 81 -10.73 -0.09 -4.99
N THR A 82 -10.52 0.65 -3.89
CA THR A 82 -11.18 1.93 -3.61
C THR A 82 -10.56 3.07 -4.41
N GLU A 83 -9.23 3.09 -4.49
CA GLU A 83 -8.42 4.14 -5.12
C GLU A 83 -7.80 3.65 -6.43
N LYS A 84 -8.65 3.37 -7.44
CA LYS A 84 -8.23 2.76 -8.74
C LYS A 84 -7.01 3.43 -9.38
N LYS A 85 -6.91 4.77 -9.33
CA LYS A 85 -5.77 5.51 -9.91
C LYS A 85 -4.47 5.21 -9.17
N ILE A 86 -4.50 5.22 -7.83
CA ILE A 86 -3.32 4.91 -7.01
C ILE A 86 -2.87 3.48 -7.27
N VAL A 87 -3.80 2.53 -7.31
CA VAL A 87 -3.51 1.11 -7.60
C VAL A 87 -2.87 0.96 -8.98
N GLN A 88 -3.40 1.62 -10.01
CA GLN A 88 -2.82 1.58 -11.37
C GLN A 88 -1.39 2.10 -11.40
N ILE A 89 -1.11 3.22 -10.71
CA ILE A 89 0.23 3.81 -10.66
C ILE A 89 1.17 2.94 -9.83
N LEU A 90 0.71 2.41 -8.69
CA LEU A 90 1.47 1.46 -7.87
C LEU A 90 1.91 0.26 -8.72
N GLN A 91 0.99 -0.36 -9.44
CA GLN A 91 1.25 -1.52 -10.28
C GLN A 91 2.18 -1.19 -11.46
N LYS A 92 2.01 -0.01 -12.08
CA LYS A 92 2.89 0.49 -13.15
C LYS A 92 4.34 0.68 -12.65
N LEU A 93 4.51 1.24 -11.44
CA LEU A 93 5.82 1.42 -10.84
C LEU A 93 6.42 0.09 -10.40
N ALA A 94 5.63 -0.82 -9.82
CA ALA A 94 6.07 -2.13 -9.39
C ALA A 94 6.69 -2.96 -10.53
N LYS A 95 6.08 -2.94 -11.72
CA LYS A 95 6.62 -3.62 -12.93
C LYS A 95 8.00 -3.14 -13.35
N LYS A 96 8.38 -1.92 -12.99
CA LYS A 96 9.68 -1.30 -13.34
C LYS A 96 10.71 -1.39 -12.23
N SER A 97 10.33 -1.97 -11.09
CA SER A 97 11.14 -1.99 -9.89
C SER A 97 11.96 -3.26 -9.79
N SER A 98 13.19 -3.13 -9.30
CA SER A 98 14.06 -4.24 -8.92
C SER A 98 14.03 -4.56 -7.43
N LEU A 99 13.49 -3.63 -6.63
CA LEU A 99 13.26 -3.76 -5.20
C LEU A 99 12.05 -2.91 -4.82
N ILE A 100 11.21 -3.40 -3.91
CA ILE A 100 10.09 -2.66 -3.36
C ILE A 100 10.20 -2.69 -1.83
N THR A 101 10.05 -1.53 -1.18
CA THR A 101 9.96 -1.43 0.28
C THR A 101 8.62 -0.83 0.68
N ILE A 102 7.86 -1.58 1.47
CA ILE A 102 6.62 -1.10 2.09
C ILE A 102 6.99 -0.40 3.39
N ALA A 103 6.61 0.87 3.49
CA ALA A 103 6.96 1.81 4.55
C ALA A 103 5.68 2.46 5.12
N THR A 104 4.86 1.63 5.76
CA THR A 104 3.68 2.02 6.53
C THR A 104 4.02 2.03 8.03
N ASP A 105 3.20 2.64 8.86
CA ASP A 105 3.41 2.71 10.30
C ASP A 105 3.49 1.30 10.92
N PHE A 106 4.24 1.15 12.01
CA PHE A 106 4.40 -0.15 12.68
C PHE A 106 3.26 -0.35 13.69
N ASP A 107 2.08 -0.60 13.16
CA ASP A 107 0.90 -1.00 13.92
C ASP A 107 0.06 -2.01 13.11
N THR A 108 -1.03 -2.49 13.70
CA THR A 108 -1.90 -3.48 13.05
C THR A 108 -2.53 -2.97 11.76
N GLU A 109 -2.91 -1.68 11.72
CA GLU A 109 -3.49 -1.05 10.52
C GLU A 109 -2.45 -0.88 9.43
N GLY A 110 -1.26 -0.39 9.78
CA GLY A 110 -0.15 -0.25 8.83
C GLY A 110 0.33 -1.57 8.24
N GLU A 111 0.33 -2.67 9.01
CA GLU A 111 0.63 -4.00 8.47
C GLU A 111 -0.47 -4.51 7.53
N LEU A 112 -1.74 -4.22 7.81
CA LEU A 112 -2.84 -4.58 6.92
C LEU A 112 -2.76 -3.79 5.60
N ILE A 113 -2.55 -2.48 5.65
CA ILE A 113 -2.33 -1.65 4.46
C ILE A 113 -1.11 -2.14 3.67
N GLY A 114 -0.05 -2.54 4.37
CA GLY A 114 1.15 -3.12 3.78
C GLY A 114 0.88 -4.45 3.06
N LYS A 115 0.07 -5.34 3.65
CA LYS A 115 -0.39 -6.59 3.04
C LYS A 115 -1.23 -6.33 1.78
N GLU A 116 -2.17 -5.38 1.83
CA GLU A 116 -2.98 -4.99 0.69
C GLU A 116 -2.11 -4.51 -0.48
N ALA A 117 -1.14 -3.62 -0.20
CA ALA A 117 -0.19 -3.16 -1.21
C ALA A 117 0.64 -4.31 -1.78
N TYR A 118 1.11 -5.24 -0.93
CA TYR A 118 1.84 -6.42 -1.35
C TYR A 118 1.01 -7.31 -2.30
N GLU A 119 -0.24 -7.59 -1.96
CA GLU A 119 -1.13 -8.40 -2.79
C GLU A 119 -1.32 -7.76 -4.18
N LEU A 120 -1.54 -6.44 -4.24
CA LEU A 120 -1.67 -5.68 -5.49
C LEU A 120 -0.39 -5.71 -6.34
N ILE A 121 0.78 -5.63 -5.70
CA ILE A 121 2.09 -5.73 -6.35
C ILE A 121 2.28 -7.13 -6.93
N ARG A 122 1.94 -8.18 -6.18
CA ARG A 122 2.08 -9.57 -6.62
C ARG A 122 1.22 -9.94 -7.82
N GLN A 123 0.12 -9.24 -8.05
CA GLN A 123 -0.70 -9.42 -9.25
C GLN A 123 0.05 -9.09 -10.55
N VAL A 124 1.04 -8.18 -10.49
CA VAL A 124 1.74 -7.66 -11.68
C VAL A 124 3.24 -7.90 -11.68
N SER A 125 3.84 -8.21 -10.54
CA SER A 125 5.27 -8.44 -10.36
C SER A 125 5.50 -9.51 -9.30
N ARG A 126 5.53 -10.78 -9.74
CA ARG A 126 5.57 -11.94 -8.83
C ARG A 126 6.92 -12.14 -8.15
N GLU A 127 8.02 -11.80 -8.83
CA GLU A 127 9.37 -12.14 -8.41
C GLU A 127 10.14 -10.98 -7.76
N VAL A 128 9.65 -9.75 -7.88
CA VAL A 128 10.34 -8.58 -7.31
C VAL A 128 10.48 -8.75 -5.79
N PRO A 129 11.69 -8.56 -5.22
CA PRO A 129 11.86 -8.56 -3.77
C PRO A 129 11.02 -7.46 -3.13
N VAL A 130 10.21 -7.83 -2.13
CA VAL A 130 9.42 -6.90 -1.33
C VAL A 130 9.93 -6.98 0.10
N ARG A 131 10.26 -5.83 0.68
CA ARG A 131 10.74 -5.68 2.05
C ARG A 131 9.82 -4.75 2.83
N ARG A 132 9.89 -4.83 4.14
CA ARG A 132 9.12 -4.04 5.09
C ARG A 132 10.05 -3.17 5.93
N ALA A 133 9.90 -1.86 5.89
CA ALA A 133 10.53 -0.91 6.80
C ALA A 133 9.55 -0.58 7.93
N ARG A 134 9.91 -0.89 9.17
CA ARG A 134 9.07 -0.72 10.37
C ARG A 134 9.53 0.49 11.16
N PHE A 135 8.63 1.43 11.39
CA PHE A 135 8.87 2.65 12.19
C PHE A 135 7.57 3.07 12.89
N SER A 136 7.71 3.73 14.00
CA SER A 136 6.59 4.29 14.78
C SER A 136 6.48 5.81 14.62
N ALA A 137 7.55 6.47 14.22
CA ALA A 137 7.57 7.89 13.91
C ALA A 137 8.39 8.20 12.66
N ILE A 138 7.96 9.20 11.88
CA ILE A 138 8.68 9.63 10.67
C ILE A 138 9.73 10.68 11.09
N THR A 139 10.75 10.24 11.81
CA THR A 139 11.95 11.01 12.14
C THR A 139 13.13 10.56 11.29
N PRO A 140 14.14 11.43 11.04
CA PRO A 140 15.30 11.07 10.23
C PRO A 140 16.02 9.82 10.71
N ASP A 141 16.21 9.67 12.02
CA ASP A 141 16.96 8.56 12.59
C ASP A 141 16.18 7.27 12.50
N GLU A 142 14.90 7.30 12.87
CA GLU A 142 14.03 6.10 12.83
C GLU A 142 13.79 5.60 11.40
N ILE A 143 13.58 6.50 10.45
CA ILE A 143 13.44 6.11 9.03
C ILE A 143 14.74 5.51 8.50
N ARG A 144 15.90 6.13 8.76
CA ARG A 144 17.17 5.56 8.30
C ARG A 144 17.46 4.20 8.92
N GLN A 145 17.17 4.02 10.19
CA GLN A 145 17.28 2.73 10.86
C GLN A 145 16.34 1.69 10.24
N ALA A 146 15.05 2.00 10.08
CA ALA A 146 14.06 1.11 9.52
C ALA A 146 14.42 0.64 8.09
N PHE A 147 15.00 1.53 7.27
CA PHE A 147 15.47 1.17 5.93
C PHE A 147 16.82 0.43 5.93
N GLY A 148 17.62 0.54 6.98
CA GLY A 148 18.81 -0.28 7.19
C GLY A 148 18.53 -1.68 7.72
N GLU A 149 17.38 -1.88 8.39
CA GLU A 149 17.00 -3.13 9.08
C GLU A 149 15.65 -3.66 8.55
N THR A 150 15.48 -3.70 7.23
CA THR A 150 14.21 -4.14 6.62
C THR A 150 13.92 -5.62 6.93
N THR A 151 12.64 -5.93 7.13
CA THR A 151 12.13 -7.28 7.43
C THR A 151 11.22 -7.78 6.30
N GLU A 152 10.55 -8.87 6.52
CA GLU A 152 9.41 -9.32 5.73
C GLU A 152 8.12 -8.76 6.33
N ILE A 153 7.03 -8.84 5.55
CA ILE A 153 5.70 -8.45 6.02
C ILE A 153 5.23 -9.46 7.07
N ASP A 154 4.65 -8.96 8.14
CA ASP A 154 4.03 -9.77 9.19
C ASP A 154 2.57 -10.06 8.82
N PHE A 155 2.37 -11.18 8.13
CA PHE A 155 1.04 -11.60 7.70
C PHE A 155 0.11 -11.97 8.86
N ASP A 156 0.66 -12.40 10.00
CA ASP A 156 -0.13 -12.74 11.18
C ASP A 156 -0.69 -11.48 11.83
N LEU A 157 0.15 -10.45 11.97
CA LEU A 157 -0.27 -9.14 12.47
C LEU A 157 -1.27 -8.46 11.52
N ALA A 158 -1.05 -8.55 10.21
CA ALA A 158 -1.97 -8.04 9.19
C ALA A 158 -3.33 -8.75 9.25
N SER A 159 -3.34 -10.06 9.45
CA SER A 159 -4.58 -10.85 9.57
C SER A 159 -5.37 -10.50 10.82
N ALA A 160 -4.70 -10.16 11.92
CA ALA A 160 -5.36 -9.63 13.12
C ALA A 160 -6.06 -8.29 12.87
N GLY A 161 -5.53 -7.45 11.96
CA GLY A 161 -6.17 -6.22 11.48
C GLY A 161 -7.40 -6.50 10.61
N GLU A 162 -7.29 -7.46 9.70
CA GLU A 162 -8.38 -7.87 8.80
C GLU A 162 -9.60 -8.42 9.56
N ALA A 163 -9.39 -9.13 10.67
CA ALA A 163 -10.47 -9.65 11.52
C ALA A 163 -11.24 -8.55 12.30
N ARG A 164 -10.78 -7.31 12.30
CA ARG A 164 -11.44 -6.17 12.96
C ARG A 164 -12.26 -5.28 12.02
N GLN A 165 -12.15 -5.51 10.72
CA GLN A 165 -12.94 -4.84 9.68
C GLN A 165 -14.27 -5.59 9.47
#